data_34f62057b740c0ce083bbb2745261286
#
_entry.id   34f62057b740c0ce083bbb2745261286
#
_cell.length_a   1.000
_cell.length_b   1.000
_cell.length_c   1.000
_cell.angle_alpha   90.00
_cell.angle_beta   90.00
_cell.angle_gamma   90.00
#
_symmetry.space_group_name_H-M   'P 1'
#
loop_
_entity.id
_entity.type
_entity.pdbx_description
1 polymer ?
#
loop_
_entity_poly.entity_id
_entity_poly.type
_entity_poly.pdbx_seq_one_letter_code
_entity_poly.pdbx_strand_id
1 'polypeptide(L)'
;MSKLTIVANIYAKAGKVDLVKAELLKLIEPTRAEEGCLNYDLHQDFEDPRHLLFYENWESRELWQAHMKAPHIAELKAATEGAIEEVVLNEMSQIE
;
A
#
# COMPACT_ATOMS: atom_id res chain seq x y z
N MET A 1 10.97 6.16 20.08
CA MET A 1 10.34 5.45 19.44
C MET A 1 10.17 5.79 18.12
N SER A 2 10.27 5.03 17.29
CA SER A 2 10.42 5.37 15.97
C SER A 2 9.19 5.15 15.23
N LYS A 3 8.77 6.15 14.51
CA LYS A 3 7.80 5.98 13.47
C LYS A 3 8.41 5.14 12.37
N LEU A 4 7.55 4.45 11.63
CA LEU A 4 7.97 3.64 10.49
C LEU A 4 7.38 4.25 9.24
N THR A 5 8.21 4.51 8.24
CA THR A 5 7.75 4.93 6.93
C THR A 5 7.77 3.73 6.00
N ILE A 6 6.66 3.50 5.32
CA ILE A 6 6.55 2.43 4.33
C ILE A 6 6.34 3.05 2.97
N VAL A 7 7.13 2.61 2.01
CA VAL A 7 6.89 2.93 0.59
C VAL A 7 6.54 1.61 -0.08
N ALA A 8 5.28 1.48 -0.46
CA ALA A 8 4.78 0.25 -1.08
C ALA A 8 4.66 0.49 -2.57
N ASN A 9 5.58 -0.07 -3.33
CA ASN A 9 5.59 0.04 -4.78
C ASN A 9 4.84 -1.14 -5.37
N ILE A 10 3.78 -0.86 -6.14
CA ILE A 10 2.95 -1.90 -6.73
C ILE A 10 2.98 -1.72 -8.24
N TYR A 11 3.36 -2.78 -8.95
CA TYR A 11 3.42 -2.75 -10.40
C TYR A 11 2.32 -3.65 -10.95
N ALA A 12 1.35 -3.05 -11.63
CA ALA A 12 0.26 -3.81 -12.25
C ALA A 12 0.74 -4.41 -13.57
N LYS A 13 0.15 -5.53 -13.95
CA LYS A 13 0.41 -6.08 -15.28
C LYS A 13 -0.24 -5.21 -16.34
N ALA A 14 0.31 -5.25 -17.55
CA ALA A 14 -0.25 -4.52 -18.67
C ALA A 14 -1.71 -4.91 -18.86
N GLY A 15 -2.56 -3.92 -19.04
CA GLY A 15 -4.00 -4.14 -19.20
C GLY A 15 -4.76 -4.36 -17.91
N LYS A 16 -4.07 -4.32 -16.74
CA LYS A 16 -4.71 -4.55 -15.45
C LYS A 16 -4.65 -3.33 -14.54
N VAL A 17 -4.19 -2.20 -15.05
CA VAL A 17 -3.98 -1.01 -14.22
C VAL A 17 -5.29 -0.56 -13.58
N ASP A 18 -6.38 -0.50 -14.36
CA ASP A 18 -7.65 -0.01 -13.82
C ASP A 18 -8.18 -0.90 -12.71
N LEU A 19 -8.07 -2.22 -12.89
CA LEU A 19 -8.50 -3.16 -11.88
C LEU A 19 -7.69 -2.99 -10.59
N VAL A 20 -6.35 -2.96 -10.72
CA VAL A 20 -5.48 -2.83 -9.55
C VAL A 20 -5.74 -1.51 -8.85
N LYS A 21 -5.85 -0.42 -9.62
CA LYS A 21 -6.08 0.90 -9.05
C LYS A 21 -7.40 0.94 -8.28
N ALA A 22 -8.47 0.37 -8.86
CA ALA A 22 -9.76 0.36 -8.19
C ALA A 22 -9.71 -0.40 -6.87
N GLU A 23 -9.00 -1.54 -6.84
CA GLU A 23 -8.90 -2.33 -5.63
C GLU A 23 -8.03 -1.66 -4.58
N LEU A 24 -6.94 -0.99 -5.00
CA LEU A 24 -6.11 -0.25 -4.06
C LEU A 24 -6.86 0.91 -3.42
N LEU A 25 -7.73 1.58 -4.20
CA LEU A 25 -8.53 2.67 -3.66
C LEU A 25 -9.44 2.21 -2.53
N LYS A 26 -9.90 0.96 -2.57
CA LYS A 26 -10.75 0.43 -1.52
C LYS A 26 -10.04 0.26 -0.19
N LEU A 27 -8.71 0.24 -0.18
CA LEU A 27 -7.94 0.09 1.04
C LEU A 27 -7.86 1.37 1.87
N ILE A 28 -8.09 2.52 1.25
CA ILE A 28 -7.71 3.79 1.86
C ILE A 28 -8.50 4.07 3.14
N GLU A 29 -9.83 4.01 3.06
CA GLU A 29 -10.65 4.31 4.22
C GLU A 29 -10.43 3.35 5.38
N PRO A 30 -10.51 2.02 5.18
CA PRO A 30 -10.31 1.13 6.31
C PRO A 30 -8.90 1.19 6.87
N THR A 31 -7.90 1.44 6.04
CA THR A 31 -6.52 1.54 6.54
C THR A 31 -6.32 2.81 7.35
N ARG A 32 -6.87 3.93 6.91
CA ARG A 32 -6.77 5.18 7.67
C ARG A 32 -7.45 5.09 9.03
N ALA A 33 -8.40 4.17 9.18
CA ALA A 33 -9.07 3.95 10.47
C ALA A 33 -8.30 3.00 11.38
N GLU A 34 -7.23 2.37 10.90
CA GLU A 34 -6.47 1.44 11.73
C GLU A 34 -5.64 2.17 12.76
N GLU A 35 -5.47 1.53 13.92
CA GLU A 35 -4.65 2.09 14.98
C GLU A 35 -3.23 2.25 14.48
N GLY A 36 -2.64 3.43 14.72
CA GLY A 36 -1.26 3.69 14.38
C GLY A 36 -1.02 4.18 12.95
N CYS A 37 -2.06 4.24 12.12
CA CYS A 37 -1.90 4.75 10.78
C CYS A 37 -1.87 6.28 10.82
N LEU A 38 -0.73 6.87 10.51
CA LEU A 38 -0.57 8.32 10.52
C LEU A 38 -0.96 8.93 9.17
N ASN A 39 -0.60 8.28 8.09
CA ASN A 39 -1.09 8.62 6.75
C ASN A 39 -0.99 7.40 5.85
N TYR A 40 -1.78 7.40 4.79
CA TYR A 40 -1.86 6.28 3.87
C TYR A 40 -2.34 6.86 2.55
N ASP A 41 -1.40 7.19 1.66
CA ASP A 41 -1.70 8.00 0.47
C ASP A 41 -1.25 7.27 -0.79
N LEU A 42 -2.17 7.16 -1.74
CA LEU A 42 -1.93 6.44 -2.98
C LEU A 42 -1.51 7.39 -4.09
N HIS A 43 -0.49 6.99 -4.83
CA HIS A 43 0.08 7.78 -5.91
C HIS A 43 0.19 6.92 -7.17
N GLN A 44 0.24 7.58 -8.31
CA GLN A 44 0.48 6.90 -9.58
C GLN A 44 1.59 7.63 -10.31
N ASP A 45 2.53 6.85 -10.89
CA ASP A 45 3.67 7.41 -11.59
C ASP A 45 3.21 8.07 -12.88
N PHE A 46 3.70 9.28 -13.16
CA PHE A 46 3.36 9.97 -14.39
C PHE A 46 3.88 9.26 -15.63
N GLU A 47 5.05 8.66 -15.53
CA GLU A 47 5.69 8.05 -16.69
C GLU A 47 5.33 6.60 -16.90
N ASP A 48 5.00 5.90 -15.82
CA ASP A 48 4.61 4.49 -15.91
C ASP A 48 3.30 4.29 -15.16
N PRO A 49 2.16 4.35 -15.85
CA PRO A 49 0.86 4.21 -15.18
C PRO A 49 0.65 2.88 -14.48
N ARG A 50 1.48 1.86 -14.80
CA ARG A 50 1.40 0.58 -14.11
C ARG A 50 1.99 0.65 -12.70
N HIS A 51 2.78 1.70 -12.40
CA HIS A 51 3.43 1.85 -11.11
C HIS A 51 2.57 2.70 -10.20
N LEU A 52 2.02 2.05 -9.18
CA LEU A 52 1.24 2.70 -8.13
C LEU A 52 2.02 2.62 -6.83
N LEU A 53 1.84 3.59 -5.96
CA LEU A 53 2.67 3.67 -4.77
C LEU A 53 1.86 4.17 -3.60
N PHE A 54 1.94 3.45 -2.46
CA PHE A 54 1.44 3.98 -1.21
C PHE A 54 2.59 4.58 -0.43
N TYR A 55 2.42 5.81 0.01
CA TYR A 55 3.32 6.44 0.96
C TYR A 55 2.62 6.41 2.31
N GLU A 56 3.24 5.74 3.29
CA GLU A 56 2.60 5.45 4.56
C GLU A 56 3.52 5.79 5.71
N ASN A 57 2.93 6.27 6.80
CA ASN A 57 3.67 6.41 8.05
C ASN A 57 2.85 5.78 9.17
N TRP A 58 3.52 5.03 10.02
CA TRP A 58 2.91 4.28 11.10
C TRP A 58 3.60 4.61 12.41
N GLU A 59 2.85 4.56 13.51
CA GLU A 59 3.41 4.86 14.82
C GLU A 59 4.46 3.85 15.24
N SER A 60 4.33 2.59 14.79
CA SER A 60 5.30 1.55 15.13
C SER A 60 5.25 0.45 14.08
N ARG A 61 6.30 -0.36 14.07
CA ARG A 61 6.37 -1.52 13.18
C ARG A 61 5.29 -2.55 13.53
N GLU A 62 5.01 -2.74 14.82
CA GLU A 62 3.99 -3.70 15.22
C GLU A 62 2.61 -3.35 14.67
N LEU A 63 2.29 -2.06 14.66
CA LEU A 63 0.99 -1.62 14.14
C LEU A 63 0.92 -1.78 12.63
N TRP A 64 2.04 -1.54 11.93
CA TRP A 64 2.08 -1.81 10.50
C TRP A 64 1.95 -3.30 10.21
N GLN A 65 2.60 -4.15 11.02
CA GLN A 65 2.49 -5.58 10.83
C GLN A 65 1.06 -6.07 11.04
N ALA A 66 0.35 -5.47 12.01
CA ALA A 66 -1.06 -5.78 12.20
C ALA A 66 -1.88 -5.39 10.97
N HIS A 67 -1.55 -4.24 10.35
CA HIS A 67 -2.19 -3.83 9.10
C HIS A 67 -2.02 -4.88 8.00
N MET A 68 -0.82 -5.46 7.90
CA MET A 68 -0.55 -6.44 6.85
C MET A 68 -1.38 -7.72 7.01
N LYS A 69 -1.96 -7.93 8.19
CA LYS A 69 -2.82 -9.09 8.47
C LYS A 69 -4.30 -8.74 8.45
N ALA A 70 -4.66 -7.49 8.14
CA ALA A 70 -6.04 -7.05 8.19
C ALA A 70 -6.88 -7.72 7.11
N PRO A 71 -8.19 -7.87 7.35
CA PRO A 71 -9.08 -8.51 6.35
C PRO A 71 -9.08 -7.80 5.01
N HIS A 72 -9.01 -6.46 5.00
CA HIS A 72 -9.04 -5.73 3.73
C HIS A 72 -7.76 -5.97 2.90
N ILE A 73 -6.64 -6.28 3.55
CA ILE A 73 -5.43 -6.65 2.81
C ILE A 73 -5.62 -8.03 2.17
N ALA A 74 -6.22 -8.97 2.90
CA ALA A 74 -6.49 -10.30 2.34
C ALA A 74 -7.45 -10.20 1.15
N GLU A 75 -8.46 -9.33 1.25
CA GLU A 75 -9.41 -9.11 0.16
C GLU A 75 -8.72 -8.53 -1.06
N LEU A 76 -7.80 -7.60 -0.84
CA LEU A 76 -7.02 -7.03 -1.94
C LEU A 76 -6.26 -8.11 -2.68
N LYS A 77 -5.57 -8.97 -1.92
CA LYS A 77 -4.76 -10.01 -2.55
C LYS A 77 -5.63 -10.94 -3.39
N ALA A 78 -6.81 -11.30 -2.88
CA ALA A 78 -7.72 -12.16 -3.64
C ALA A 78 -8.24 -11.46 -4.88
N ALA A 79 -8.62 -10.19 -4.76
CA ALA A 79 -9.21 -9.44 -5.87
C ALA A 79 -8.21 -9.12 -6.98
N THR A 80 -6.92 -9.04 -6.64
CA THR A 80 -5.88 -8.68 -7.62
C THR A 80 -5.03 -9.87 -8.02
N GLU A 81 -5.46 -11.08 -7.69
CA GLU A 81 -4.71 -12.27 -8.08
C GLU A 81 -4.53 -12.30 -9.58
N GLY A 82 -3.27 -12.46 -10.03
CA GLY A 82 -2.97 -12.48 -11.46
C GLY A 82 -2.91 -11.12 -12.13
N ALA A 83 -3.19 -10.03 -11.38
CA ALA A 83 -3.19 -8.68 -11.96
C ALA A 83 -1.98 -7.85 -11.55
N ILE A 84 -1.27 -8.25 -10.49
CA ILE A 84 -0.08 -7.52 -10.02
C ILE A 84 1.15 -8.28 -10.45
N GLU A 85 2.09 -7.55 -11.04
CA GLU A 85 3.33 -8.15 -11.52
C GLU A 85 4.38 -8.21 -10.41
N GLU A 86 4.47 -7.15 -9.61
CA GLU A 86 5.53 -7.06 -8.61
C GLU A 86 5.11 -6.12 -7.51
N VAL A 87 5.51 -6.42 -6.27
CA VAL A 87 5.35 -5.53 -5.14
C VAL A 87 6.69 -5.40 -4.45
N VAL A 88 7.16 -4.16 -4.25
CA VAL A 88 8.40 -3.90 -3.53
C VAL A 88 8.07 -3.01 -2.34
N LEU A 89 8.28 -3.53 -1.13
CA LEU A 89 8.04 -2.78 0.09
C LEU A 89 9.36 -2.28 0.65
N ASN A 90 9.43 -0.97 0.88
CA ASN A 90 10.59 -0.38 1.52
C ASN A 90 10.19 0.09 2.90
N GLU A 91 10.90 -0.43 3.93
CA GLU A 91 10.72 0.01 5.31
C GLU A 91 11.80 1.02 5.61
N MET A 92 11.39 2.24 5.95
CA MET A 92 12.33 3.35 6.03
C MET A 92 12.15 4.13 7.33
N SER A 93 13.17 4.87 7.70
CA SER A 93 13.05 5.85 8.77
C SER A 93 13.32 7.23 8.21
N GLN A 94 12.57 8.20 8.71
CA GLN A 94 12.77 9.58 8.29
C GLN A 94 14.08 10.09 8.88
N ILE A 95 14.95 10.62 8.05
CA ILE A 95 16.25 11.11 8.51
C ILE A 95 16.13 12.51 9.05
N GLU A 96 15.28 13.32 8.43
CA GLU A 96 15.20 14.70 8.83
C GLU A 96 13.79 15.25 8.83
#